data_2b426ba8a6372443bc23b6446f9f1f4d
#
_entry.id   2b426ba8a6372443bc23b6446f9f1f4d
#
_cell.length_a   1.000
_cell.length_b   1.000
_cell.length_c   1.000
_cell.angle_alpha   90.00
_cell.angle_beta   90.00
_cell.angle_gamma   90.00
#
_symmetry.space_group_name_H-M   'P 1'
#
loop_
_entity.id
_entity.type
_entity.pdbx_description
1 polymer ?
#
loop_
_entity_poly.entity_id
_entity_poly.type
_entity_poly.pdbx_seq_one_letter_code
_entity_poly.pdbx_strand_id
1 'polypeptide(L)'
;MLLDRLACYLTGGRPAGGTRDYPGCRDRSLPTASIPVELPGVMYFATRSPVWGGGRAFYDPDTEGRVLARAHLVSASQFADIAAQEMYREPGADLDLTEVLTRGRVTLGDGRYETLVCAGQVDGLPLLTFTAPWRVGDVLSTVPSAAYLRHLASGLLEAGAWDTDAVAAYVASRPGAHPHWSEQAVRELLAP
;
A
#
# COMPACT_ATOMS: atom_id res chain seq x y z
N MET A 1 -3.41 1.10 4.58
CA MET A 1 -3.33 2.59 4.43
C MET A 1 -4.33 3.19 5.38
N LEU A 2 -3.99 4.28 6.07
CA LEU A 2 -4.95 5.08 6.84
C LEU A 2 -6.07 5.60 5.94
N LEU A 3 -7.31 5.63 6.45
CA LEU A 3 -8.47 6.10 5.67
C LEU A 3 -8.32 7.56 5.24
N ASP A 4 -7.80 8.42 6.12
CA ASP A 4 -7.56 9.84 5.81
C ASP A 4 -6.60 10.02 4.62
N ARG A 5 -5.59 9.14 4.49
CA ARG A 5 -4.71 9.19 3.33
C ARG A 5 -5.40 8.73 2.05
N LEU A 6 -6.21 7.67 2.13
CA LEU A 6 -7.02 7.24 0.99
C LEU A 6 -8.01 8.34 0.58
N ALA A 7 -8.60 9.04 1.55
CA ALA A 7 -9.47 10.17 1.28
C ALA A 7 -8.78 11.25 0.43
N CYS A 8 -7.48 11.54 0.66
CA CYS A 8 -6.75 12.48 -0.18
C CYS A 8 -6.61 12.02 -1.64
N TYR A 9 -6.48 10.71 -1.90
CA TYR A 9 -6.50 10.19 -3.28
C TYR A 9 -7.88 10.31 -3.91
N LEU A 10 -8.95 10.10 -3.14
CA LEU A 10 -10.32 10.14 -3.64
C LEU A 10 -10.83 11.58 -3.81
N THR A 11 -10.74 12.40 -2.77
CA THR A 11 -11.34 13.74 -2.75
C THR A 11 -10.40 14.86 -3.19
N GLY A 12 -9.11 14.55 -3.32
CA GLY A 12 -8.06 15.53 -3.53
C GLY A 12 -7.56 16.15 -2.23
N GLY A 13 -6.49 16.94 -2.35
CA GLY A 13 -5.88 17.65 -1.21
C GLY A 13 -4.55 17.05 -0.76
N ARG A 14 -4.07 17.53 0.39
CA ARG A 14 -2.77 17.16 0.94
C ARG A 14 -2.93 16.34 2.21
N PRO A 15 -2.35 15.14 2.29
CA PRO A 15 -2.39 14.36 3.53
C PRO A 15 -1.55 15.03 4.62
N ALA A 16 -1.93 14.82 5.87
CA ALA A 16 -1.19 15.32 7.02
C ALA A 16 0.28 14.88 6.98
N GLY A 17 1.21 15.83 7.12
CA GLY A 17 2.65 15.60 7.00
C GLY A 17 3.16 15.39 5.57
N GLY A 18 2.30 15.42 4.57
CA GLY A 18 2.67 15.31 3.17
C GLY A 18 3.12 16.64 2.56
N THR A 19 3.90 16.56 1.48
CA THR A 19 4.38 17.71 0.71
C THR A 19 3.72 17.81 -0.67
N ARG A 20 2.91 16.81 -1.06
CA ARG A 20 2.26 16.74 -2.37
C ARG A 20 0.75 16.91 -2.23
N ASP A 21 0.19 17.72 -3.12
CA ASP A 21 -1.25 17.79 -3.34
C ASP A 21 -1.68 16.71 -4.34
N TYR A 22 -2.78 16.04 -4.03
CA TYR A 22 -3.40 15.05 -4.90
C TYR A 22 -4.58 15.69 -5.62
N PRO A 23 -4.78 15.41 -6.93
CA PRO A 23 -5.90 15.99 -7.70
C PRO A 23 -7.26 15.40 -7.28
N GLY A 24 -7.27 14.20 -6.70
CA GLY A 24 -8.49 13.44 -6.43
C GLY A 24 -8.91 12.57 -7.61
N CYS A 25 -9.90 11.72 -7.38
CA CYS A 25 -10.51 10.89 -8.42
C CYS A 25 -11.66 11.63 -9.11
N ARG A 26 -12.07 11.15 -10.28
CA ARG A 26 -13.30 11.60 -10.97
C ARG A 26 -14.54 11.36 -10.10
N ASP A 27 -14.63 10.17 -9.49
CA ASP A 27 -15.60 9.87 -8.43
C ASP A 27 -14.92 10.10 -7.07
N ARG A 28 -15.36 11.12 -6.35
CA ARG A 28 -14.81 11.54 -5.06
C ARG A 28 -15.50 10.92 -3.85
N SER A 29 -16.40 9.96 -4.05
CA SER A 29 -17.09 9.29 -2.96
C SER A 29 -16.09 8.48 -2.10
N LEU A 30 -16.33 8.45 -0.80
CA LEU A 30 -15.54 7.62 0.11
C LEU A 30 -15.98 6.15 0.03
N PRO A 31 -15.10 5.19 0.34
CA PRO A 31 -15.45 3.77 0.35
C PRO A 31 -16.60 3.50 1.32
N THR A 32 -17.56 2.73 0.89
CA THR A 32 -18.70 2.31 1.76
C THR A 32 -18.33 1.13 2.66
N ALA A 33 -17.25 0.44 2.37
CA ALA A 33 -16.73 -0.66 3.19
C ALA A 33 -15.21 -0.67 3.20
N SER A 34 -14.65 -1.06 4.35
CA SER A 34 -13.22 -1.31 4.54
C SER A 34 -13.06 -2.49 5.47
N ILE A 35 -12.24 -3.44 5.11
CA ILE A 35 -12.02 -4.67 5.88
C ILE A 35 -10.54 -5.00 6.04
N PRO A 36 -10.14 -5.64 7.15
CA PRO A 36 -8.84 -6.27 7.26
C PRO A 36 -8.77 -7.46 6.31
N VAL A 37 -7.61 -7.65 5.68
CA VAL A 37 -7.34 -8.81 4.83
C VAL A 37 -5.92 -9.30 5.05
N GLU A 38 -5.69 -10.59 4.86
CA GLU A 38 -4.36 -11.18 4.79
C GLU A 38 -4.12 -11.66 3.36
N LEU A 39 -3.00 -11.24 2.77
CA LEU A 39 -2.63 -11.58 1.42
C LEU A 39 -1.42 -12.52 1.44
N PRO A 40 -1.29 -13.46 0.49
CA PRO A 40 -0.05 -14.20 0.29
C PRO A 40 1.07 -13.25 -0.12
N GLY A 41 2.33 -13.63 0.13
CA GLY A 41 3.46 -12.82 -0.30
C GLY A 41 4.15 -12.05 0.82
N VAL A 42 4.99 -11.09 0.44
CA VAL A 42 5.80 -10.29 1.35
C VAL A 42 5.65 -8.80 1.07
N MET A 43 5.44 -8.03 2.11
CA MET A 43 5.63 -6.58 2.10
C MET A 43 7.08 -6.28 2.47
N TYR A 44 7.75 -5.41 1.71
CA TYR A 44 9.16 -5.05 1.93
C TYR A 44 9.42 -3.57 1.66
N PHE A 45 10.54 -3.07 2.18
CA PHE A 45 10.94 -1.68 1.99
C PHE A 45 12.16 -1.57 1.07
N ALA A 46 12.02 -0.80 0.00
CA ALA A 46 13.09 -0.53 -0.97
C ALA A 46 12.99 0.89 -1.52
N THR A 47 14.00 1.32 -2.21
CA THR A 47 14.11 2.65 -2.82
C THR A 47 13.80 3.81 -1.88
N ARG A 48 14.44 4.95 -2.04
CA ARG A 48 14.24 6.09 -1.15
C ARG A 48 13.04 6.93 -1.55
N SER A 49 12.16 7.20 -0.59
CA SER A 49 11.04 8.12 -0.75
C SER A 49 11.50 9.56 -0.51
N PRO A 50 11.31 10.50 -1.44
CA PRO A 50 11.54 11.91 -1.19
C PRO A 50 10.52 12.50 -0.19
N VAL A 51 9.32 11.92 -0.12
CA VAL A 51 8.26 12.37 0.79
C VAL A 51 8.52 11.91 2.23
N TRP A 52 8.91 10.64 2.41
CA TRP A 52 9.06 10.03 3.74
C TRP A 52 10.50 9.98 4.24
N GLY A 53 11.50 10.23 3.37
CA GLY A 53 12.92 10.25 3.73
C GLY A 53 13.59 8.88 3.88
N GLY A 54 12.85 7.77 3.76
CA GLY A 54 13.31 6.40 3.91
C GLY A 54 12.75 5.47 2.85
N GLY A 55 12.87 4.16 3.09
CA GLY A 55 12.35 3.11 2.21
C GLY A 55 10.84 3.20 2.02
N ARG A 56 10.36 2.91 0.80
CA ARG A 56 8.95 2.76 0.46
C ARG A 56 8.52 1.31 0.60
N ALA A 57 7.27 1.09 0.96
CA ALA A 57 6.67 -0.23 0.96
C ALA A 57 6.30 -0.67 -0.46
N PHE A 58 6.64 -1.92 -0.75
CA PHE A 58 6.24 -2.65 -1.95
C PHE A 58 5.66 -4.01 -1.56
N TYR A 59 4.96 -4.63 -2.47
CA TYR A 59 4.36 -5.94 -2.30
C TYR A 59 4.91 -6.91 -3.35
N ASP A 60 5.37 -8.07 -2.89
CA ASP A 60 5.78 -9.19 -3.74
C ASP A 60 4.83 -10.37 -3.47
N PRO A 61 3.91 -10.69 -4.40
CA PRO A 61 2.95 -11.79 -4.23
C PRO A 61 3.58 -13.17 -4.41
N ASP A 62 4.76 -13.26 -5.04
CA ASP A 62 5.37 -14.51 -5.48
C ASP A 62 6.36 -15.10 -4.45
N THR A 63 6.69 -14.32 -3.41
CA THR A 63 7.55 -14.78 -2.30
C THR A 63 6.68 -15.36 -1.19
N GLU A 64 7.06 -16.51 -0.64
CA GLU A 64 6.34 -17.13 0.46
C GLU A 64 6.24 -16.21 1.68
N GLY A 65 5.03 -16.07 2.21
CA GLY A 65 4.79 -15.22 3.37
C GLY A 65 3.34 -14.76 3.49
N ARG A 66 3.14 -13.79 4.41
CA ARG A 66 1.85 -13.21 4.72
C ARG A 66 1.95 -11.69 4.84
N VAL A 67 1.02 -11.00 4.20
CA VAL A 67 0.92 -9.54 4.24
C VAL A 67 -0.38 -9.13 4.93
N LEU A 68 -0.26 -8.39 6.03
CA LEU A 68 -1.39 -7.74 6.67
C LEU A 68 -1.76 -6.49 5.87
N ALA A 69 -3.03 -6.38 5.48
CA ALA A 69 -3.50 -5.27 4.67
C ALA A 69 -4.92 -4.85 5.04
N ARG A 70 -5.35 -3.72 4.52
CA ARG A 70 -6.72 -3.23 4.60
C ARG A 70 -7.24 -3.05 3.18
N ALA A 71 -8.31 -3.75 2.85
CA ALA A 71 -9.03 -3.58 1.60
C ALA A 71 -10.12 -2.51 1.74
N HIS A 72 -10.33 -1.76 0.68
CA HIS A 72 -11.37 -0.73 0.57
C HIS A 72 -12.22 -1.02 -0.66
N LEU A 73 -13.55 -0.96 -0.50
CA LEU A 73 -14.47 -1.10 -1.61
C LEU A 73 -14.50 0.22 -2.40
N VAL A 74 -13.94 0.18 -3.59
CA VAL A 74 -13.89 1.31 -4.53
C VAL A 74 -14.37 0.88 -5.91
N SER A 75 -14.82 1.81 -6.74
CA SER A 75 -15.15 1.53 -8.13
C SER A 75 -13.89 1.26 -8.98
N ALA A 76 -14.06 0.61 -10.14
CA ALA A 76 -12.94 0.39 -11.06
C ALA A 76 -12.33 1.71 -11.54
N SER A 77 -13.14 2.75 -11.76
CA SER A 77 -12.66 4.09 -12.12
C SER A 77 -11.88 4.75 -10.98
N GLN A 78 -12.31 4.61 -9.73
CA GLN A 78 -11.55 5.08 -8.57
C GLN A 78 -10.20 4.35 -8.45
N PHE A 79 -10.17 3.02 -8.63
CA PHE A 79 -8.92 2.27 -8.63
C PHE A 79 -7.97 2.75 -9.74
N ALA A 80 -8.48 2.98 -10.96
CA ALA A 80 -7.70 3.51 -12.08
C ALA A 80 -7.13 4.90 -11.77
N ASP A 81 -7.93 5.79 -11.19
CA ASP A 81 -7.51 7.14 -10.85
C ASP A 81 -6.50 7.17 -9.69
N ILE A 82 -6.63 6.29 -8.69
CA ILE A 82 -5.64 6.13 -7.61
C ILE A 82 -4.31 5.60 -8.17
N ALA A 83 -4.36 4.57 -9.04
CA ALA A 83 -3.19 4.02 -9.69
C ALA A 83 -2.47 5.09 -10.54
N ALA A 84 -3.20 5.88 -11.32
CA ALA A 84 -2.64 7.00 -12.09
C ALA A 84 -1.89 7.99 -11.19
N GLN A 85 -2.48 8.39 -10.06
CA GLN A 85 -1.85 9.29 -9.08
C GLN A 85 -0.55 8.72 -8.49
N GLU A 86 -0.50 7.40 -8.21
CA GLU A 86 0.72 6.74 -7.73
C GLU A 86 1.78 6.61 -8.83
N MET A 87 1.37 6.48 -10.08
CA MET A 87 2.24 6.48 -11.26
C MET A 87 2.67 7.89 -11.69
N TYR A 88 2.30 8.94 -10.92
CA TYR A 88 2.56 10.35 -11.24
C TYR A 88 1.91 10.81 -12.56
N ARG A 89 0.77 10.24 -12.89
CA ARG A 89 -0.08 10.60 -14.03
C ARG A 89 -1.35 11.31 -13.55
N GLU A 90 -1.97 12.08 -14.43
CA GLU A 90 -3.27 12.70 -14.16
C GLU A 90 -4.38 11.62 -14.20
N PRO A 91 -5.32 11.64 -13.23
CA PRO A 91 -6.55 10.86 -13.31
C PRO A 91 -7.38 11.23 -14.55
N GLY A 92 -8.17 10.30 -15.07
CA GLY A 92 -9.09 10.63 -16.16
C GLY A 92 -9.32 9.52 -17.17
N ALA A 93 -8.52 8.46 -17.16
CA ALA A 93 -8.67 7.29 -18.02
C ALA A 93 -8.89 6.02 -17.18
N ASP A 94 -9.77 5.16 -17.67
CA ASP A 94 -9.94 3.84 -17.06
C ASP A 94 -8.80 2.91 -17.47
N LEU A 95 -8.45 1.99 -16.57
CA LEU A 95 -7.50 0.92 -16.85
C LEU A 95 -8.24 -0.30 -17.41
N ASP A 96 -7.66 -0.94 -18.41
CA ASP A 96 -8.07 -2.29 -18.78
C ASP A 96 -7.59 -3.28 -17.73
N LEU A 97 -8.52 -3.81 -16.95
CA LEU A 97 -8.25 -4.76 -15.89
C LEU A 97 -8.32 -6.22 -16.35
N THR A 98 -8.63 -6.49 -17.61
CA THR A 98 -8.86 -7.84 -18.13
C THR A 98 -7.65 -8.74 -17.89
N GLU A 99 -6.46 -8.26 -18.19
CA GLU A 99 -5.24 -9.06 -18.04
C GLU A 99 -4.91 -9.34 -16.57
N VAL A 100 -4.95 -8.34 -15.68
CA VAL A 100 -4.67 -8.56 -14.26
C VAL A 100 -5.70 -9.48 -13.59
N LEU A 101 -6.98 -9.41 -13.99
CA LEU A 101 -8.03 -10.28 -13.47
C LEU A 101 -7.88 -11.72 -13.96
N THR A 102 -7.36 -11.91 -15.19
CA THR A 102 -7.20 -13.25 -15.79
C THR A 102 -5.89 -13.92 -15.38
N ARG A 103 -4.78 -13.15 -15.33
CA ARG A 103 -3.43 -13.67 -15.09
C ARG A 103 -2.92 -13.42 -13.66
N GLY A 104 -3.65 -12.63 -12.87
CA GLY A 104 -3.23 -12.24 -11.52
C GLY A 104 -2.22 -11.09 -11.46
N ARG A 105 -1.53 -10.79 -12.57
CA ARG A 105 -0.50 -9.75 -12.64
C ARG A 105 -0.38 -9.19 -14.05
N VAL A 106 -0.14 -7.87 -14.15
CA VAL A 106 0.23 -7.19 -15.40
C VAL A 106 1.16 -6.01 -15.10
N THR A 107 2.21 -5.85 -15.92
CA THR A 107 3.15 -4.73 -15.82
C THR A 107 2.83 -3.74 -16.94
N LEU A 108 2.50 -2.50 -16.57
CA LEU A 108 2.13 -1.42 -17.48
C LEU A 108 3.32 -0.54 -17.87
N GLY A 109 4.44 -0.68 -17.17
CA GLY A 109 5.68 0.06 -17.38
C GLY A 109 6.71 -0.25 -16.31
N ASP A 110 7.88 0.39 -16.41
CA ASP A 110 9.05 0.13 -15.55
C ASP A 110 9.00 0.94 -14.22
N GLY A 111 7.96 1.71 -14.02
CA GLY A 111 7.78 2.56 -12.84
C GLY A 111 7.48 1.76 -11.58
N ARG A 112 7.70 2.41 -10.42
CA ARG A 112 7.61 1.79 -9.10
C ARG A 112 6.26 1.20 -8.74
N TYR A 113 5.18 1.71 -9.32
CA TYR A 113 3.81 1.29 -9.04
C TYR A 113 3.03 0.97 -10.33
N GLU A 114 3.76 0.64 -11.40
CA GLU A 114 3.20 0.33 -12.71
C GLU A 114 2.97 -1.18 -12.93
N THR A 115 2.96 -1.97 -11.86
CA THR A 115 2.57 -3.38 -11.89
C THR A 115 1.29 -3.55 -11.08
N LEU A 116 0.20 -3.97 -11.76
CA LEU A 116 -1.05 -4.32 -11.12
C LEU A 116 -1.00 -5.79 -10.68
N VAL A 117 -1.61 -6.07 -9.52
CA VAL A 117 -1.72 -7.42 -8.96
C VAL A 117 -3.15 -7.65 -8.50
N CYS A 118 -3.72 -8.80 -8.86
CA CYS A 118 -4.93 -9.35 -8.28
C CYS A 118 -4.52 -10.40 -7.23
N ALA A 119 -4.57 -10.02 -5.96
CA ALA A 119 -4.08 -10.83 -4.85
C ALA A 119 -5.12 -11.85 -4.33
N GLY A 120 -6.23 -12.02 -5.02
CA GLY A 120 -7.33 -12.91 -4.65
C GLY A 120 -8.68 -12.23 -4.77
N GLN A 121 -9.66 -12.73 -4.00
CA GLN A 121 -11.03 -12.22 -4.00
C GLN A 121 -11.61 -12.21 -2.58
N VAL A 122 -12.52 -11.27 -2.31
CA VAL A 122 -13.36 -11.25 -1.12
C VAL A 122 -14.81 -11.05 -1.58
N ASP A 123 -15.71 -11.91 -1.14
CA ASP A 123 -17.13 -11.90 -1.50
C ASP A 123 -17.38 -11.81 -3.03
N GLY A 124 -16.53 -12.49 -3.82
CA GLY A 124 -16.59 -12.48 -5.28
C GLY A 124 -16.02 -11.23 -5.95
N LEU A 125 -15.52 -10.26 -5.18
CA LEU A 125 -14.89 -9.05 -5.69
C LEU A 125 -13.36 -9.21 -5.70
N PRO A 126 -12.66 -8.78 -6.78
CA PRO A 126 -11.21 -8.91 -6.86
C PRO A 126 -10.49 -7.98 -5.88
N LEU A 127 -9.45 -8.51 -5.22
CA LEU A 127 -8.50 -7.74 -4.43
C LEU A 127 -7.39 -7.22 -5.33
N LEU A 128 -7.50 -5.98 -5.76
CA LEU A 128 -6.53 -5.33 -6.64
C LEU A 128 -5.58 -4.44 -5.84
N THR A 129 -4.31 -4.47 -6.21
CA THR A 129 -3.28 -3.56 -5.73
C THR A 129 -2.27 -3.24 -6.84
N PHE A 130 -1.34 -2.35 -6.57
CA PHE A 130 -0.24 -2.03 -7.46
C PHE A 130 1.10 -2.06 -6.71
N THR A 131 2.15 -2.46 -7.40
CA THR A 131 3.49 -2.61 -6.86
C THR A 131 4.54 -2.36 -7.94
N ALA A 132 5.80 -2.64 -7.62
CA ALA A 132 6.91 -2.55 -8.56
C ALA A 132 7.00 -3.79 -9.48
N PRO A 133 7.65 -3.67 -10.65
CA PRO A 133 7.87 -4.80 -11.54
C PRO A 133 8.90 -5.81 -11.01
N TRP A 134 9.79 -5.39 -10.11
CA TRP A 134 10.81 -6.24 -9.47
C TRP A 134 10.28 -6.96 -8.24
N ARG A 135 10.99 -8.02 -7.82
CA ARG A 135 10.72 -8.79 -6.60
C ARG A 135 11.57 -8.31 -5.44
N VAL A 136 11.26 -8.80 -4.24
CA VAL A 136 12.00 -8.46 -3.02
C VAL A 136 13.49 -8.79 -3.11
N GLY A 137 13.87 -9.87 -3.83
CA GLY A 137 15.26 -10.29 -4.03
C GLY A 137 16.03 -9.51 -5.11
N ASP A 138 15.34 -8.74 -5.94
CA ASP A 138 15.94 -8.04 -7.10
C ASP A 138 16.42 -6.63 -6.76
N VAL A 139 16.11 -6.13 -5.56
CA VAL A 139 16.37 -4.75 -5.18
C VAL A 139 16.95 -4.66 -3.76
N LEU A 140 17.85 -3.71 -3.56
CA LEU A 140 18.40 -3.47 -2.22
C LEU A 140 17.33 -2.91 -1.28
N SER A 141 17.20 -3.55 -0.13
CA SER A 141 16.34 -3.05 0.93
C SER A 141 16.78 -1.67 1.42
N THR A 142 15.82 -0.83 1.76
CA THR A 142 16.05 0.52 2.26
C THR A 142 15.27 0.74 3.55
N VAL A 143 15.93 1.22 4.59
CA VAL A 143 15.32 1.43 5.91
C VAL A 143 14.18 2.46 5.81
N PRO A 144 12.97 2.13 6.23
CA PRO A 144 11.87 3.10 6.30
C PRO A 144 12.06 4.10 7.44
N SER A 145 11.55 5.31 7.27
CA SER A 145 11.56 6.32 8.34
C SER A 145 10.51 6.02 9.41
N ALA A 146 10.72 6.53 10.62
CA ALA A 146 9.77 6.43 11.74
C ALA A 146 8.37 6.92 11.37
N ALA A 147 8.28 8.07 10.70
CA ALA A 147 7.01 8.64 10.28
C ALA A 147 6.26 7.72 9.30
N TYR A 148 6.98 7.08 8.37
CA TYR A 148 6.36 6.17 7.42
C TYR A 148 5.92 4.86 8.07
N LEU A 149 6.75 4.27 8.96
CA LEU A 149 6.36 3.09 9.72
C LEU A 149 5.13 3.34 10.60
N ARG A 150 5.12 4.47 11.34
CA ARG A 150 3.95 4.88 12.12
C ARG A 150 2.70 4.95 11.23
N HIS A 151 2.82 5.56 10.05
CA HIS A 151 1.71 5.69 9.11
C HIS A 151 1.16 4.34 8.65
N LEU A 152 2.04 3.39 8.29
CA LEU A 152 1.64 2.05 7.85
C LEU A 152 1.03 1.24 9.01
N ALA A 153 1.70 1.23 10.16
CA ALA A 153 1.27 0.50 11.34
C ALA A 153 -0.08 1.03 11.87
N SER A 154 -0.27 2.35 11.93
CA SER A 154 -1.56 2.94 12.31
C SER A 154 -2.68 2.54 11.35
N GLY A 155 -2.39 2.40 10.05
CA GLY A 155 -3.37 1.93 9.07
C GLY A 155 -3.79 0.47 9.29
N LEU A 156 -2.90 -0.37 9.84
CA LEU A 156 -3.22 -1.75 10.22
C LEU A 156 -4.04 -1.79 11.51
N LEU A 157 -3.70 -0.97 12.51
CA LEU A 157 -4.52 -0.85 13.74
C LEU A 157 -5.93 -0.35 13.43
N GLU A 158 -6.07 0.63 12.55
CA GLU A 158 -7.37 1.15 12.11
C GLU A 158 -8.23 0.10 11.39
N ALA A 159 -7.62 -0.96 10.84
CA ALA A 159 -8.35 -2.09 10.27
C ALA A 159 -9.08 -2.94 11.33
N GLY A 160 -8.65 -2.87 12.60
CA GLY A 160 -9.36 -3.43 13.75
C GLY A 160 -9.21 -4.94 13.98
N ALA A 161 -8.37 -5.64 13.20
CA ALA A 161 -8.18 -7.09 13.32
C ALA A 161 -6.91 -7.49 14.10
N TRP A 162 -5.98 -6.58 14.29
CA TRP A 162 -4.69 -6.83 14.91
C TRP A 162 -4.43 -5.82 16.02
N ASP A 163 -3.90 -6.29 17.14
CA ASP A 163 -3.47 -5.43 18.23
C ASP A 163 -2.09 -4.79 17.97
N THR A 164 -1.67 -3.92 18.87
CA THR A 164 -0.40 -3.19 18.75
C THR A 164 0.80 -4.13 18.71
N ASP A 165 0.78 -5.23 19.48
CA ASP A 165 1.88 -6.19 19.53
C ASP A 165 2.00 -6.97 18.22
N ALA A 166 0.89 -7.46 17.68
CA ALA A 166 0.87 -8.14 16.40
C ALA A 166 1.33 -7.23 15.24
N VAL A 167 0.87 -5.98 15.22
CA VAL A 167 1.28 -5.00 14.21
C VAL A 167 2.76 -4.65 14.36
N ALA A 168 3.28 -4.45 15.58
CA ALA A 168 4.68 -4.14 15.82
C ALA A 168 5.60 -5.28 15.38
N ALA A 169 5.28 -6.52 15.77
CA ALA A 169 6.02 -7.71 15.37
C ALA A 169 6.02 -7.89 13.83
N TYR A 170 4.83 -7.70 13.21
CA TYR A 170 4.70 -7.78 11.77
C TYR A 170 5.57 -6.74 11.06
N VAL A 171 5.46 -5.46 11.39
CA VAL A 171 6.16 -4.37 10.69
C VAL A 171 7.68 -4.47 10.92
N ALA A 172 8.12 -4.76 12.14
CA ALA A 172 9.55 -4.88 12.48
C ALA A 172 10.23 -6.04 11.74
N SER A 173 9.50 -7.11 11.42
CA SER A 173 10.04 -8.28 10.72
C SER A 173 10.16 -8.12 9.20
N ARG A 174 9.65 -7.02 8.62
CA ARG A 174 9.65 -6.86 7.17
C ARG A 174 11.04 -6.54 6.60
N PRO A 175 11.40 -7.10 5.42
CA PRO A 175 12.66 -6.76 4.76
C PRO A 175 12.82 -5.24 4.59
N GLY A 176 13.95 -4.72 5.02
CA GLY A 176 14.25 -3.29 5.08
C GLY A 176 13.89 -2.62 6.42
N ALA A 177 12.89 -3.09 7.16
CA ALA A 177 12.71 -2.73 8.55
C ALA A 177 13.67 -3.53 9.45
N HIS A 178 13.67 -4.84 9.35
CA HIS A 178 14.65 -5.71 10.01
C HIS A 178 16.05 -5.54 9.40
N PRO A 179 17.14 -5.49 10.20
CA PRO A 179 17.20 -5.50 11.67
C PRO A 179 17.18 -4.10 12.33
N HIS A 180 16.87 -3.04 11.60
CA HIS A 180 16.98 -1.65 12.06
C HIS A 180 15.85 -1.24 13.02
N TRP A 181 14.70 -1.85 12.90
CA TRP A 181 13.53 -1.60 13.73
C TRP A 181 13.21 -2.81 14.60
N SER A 182 13.23 -2.64 15.92
CA SER A 182 12.74 -3.64 16.87
C SER A 182 11.23 -3.51 17.05
N GLU A 183 10.57 -4.58 17.50
CA GLU A 183 9.16 -4.54 17.89
C GLU A 183 8.87 -3.47 18.94
N GLN A 184 9.78 -3.33 19.94
CA GLN A 184 9.66 -2.33 20.97
C GLN A 184 9.69 -0.90 20.38
N ALA A 185 10.62 -0.62 19.47
CA ALA A 185 10.69 0.68 18.81
C ALA A 185 9.43 0.98 17.98
N VAL A 186 8.85 -0.03 17.32
CA VAL A 186 7.58 0.16 16.58
C VAL A 186 6.41 0.39 17.54
N ARG A 187 6.33 -0.32 18.71
CA ARG A 187 5.31 -0.04 19.73
C ARG A 187 5.40 1.40 20.23
N GLU A 188 6.61 1.90 20.49
CA GLU A 188 6.84 3.28 20.92
C GLU A 188 6.37 4.31 19.88
N LEU A 189 6.53 4.01 18.59
CA LEU A 189 5.96 4.85 17.53
C LEU A 189 4.42 4.90 17.54
N LEU A 190 3.76 3.85 18.04
CA LEU A 190 2.31 3.72 18.07
C LEU A 190 1.69 4.22 19.37
N ALA A 191 2.50 4.49 20.37
CA ALA A 191 2.03 5.11 21.62
C ALA A 191 1.38 6.48 21.33
N PRO A 192 0.31 6.82 22.08
CA PRO A 192 -0.43 8.07 21.93
C PRO A 192 0.42 9.33 22.24
#